data_60c4c115e671d8c07dd5201b5b9320a7
#
_entry.id   60c4c115e671d8c07dd5201b5b9320a7
#
_cell.length_a   1.000
_cell.length_b   1.000
_cell.length_c   1.000
_cell.angle_alpha   90.00
_cell.angle_beta   90.00
_cell.angle_gamma   90.00
#
_symmetry.space_group_name_H-M   'P 1'
#
loop_
_entity.id
_entity.type
_entity.pdbx_description
1 polymer ?
#
loop_
_entity_poly.entity_id
_entity_poly.type
_entity_poly.pdbx_seq_one_letter_code
_entity_poly.pdbx_strand_id
1 'polypeptide(L)'
;MRKEEQLLAYLKGACPGRQHAAPGRRLRDILGVSESRLHEMVNHLRQEGYPIGSGRDGYFYIRTFGEARETEEHLARMIRGLEAARQGLLR
;
A
#
# COMPACT_ATOMS: atom_id res chain seq x y z
N MET A 1 -9.37 -0.01 19.37
CA MET A 1 -9.28 0.39 17.95
C MET A 1 -8.69 -0.73 17.12
N ARG A 2 -9.30 -1.03 16.00
CA ARG A 2 -8.84 -2.10 15.12
C ARG A 2 -7.50 -1.70 14.48
N LYS A 3 -6.67 -2.70 14.19
CA LYS A 3 -5.36 -2.44 13.57
C LYS A 3 -5.46 -1.71 12.26
N GLU A 4 -6.47 -2.03 11.46
CA GLU A 4 -6.71 -1.38 10.19
C GLU A 4 -7.06 0.10 10.36
N GLU A 5 -7.85 0.43 11.38
CA GLU A 5 -8.17 1.81 11.71
C GLU A 5 -6.93 2.57 12.19
N GLN A 6 -6.07 1.90 12.95
CA GLN A 6 -4.79 2.48 13.39
C GLN A 6 -3.88 2.77 12.21
N LEU A 7 -3.83 1.85 11.26
CA LEU A 7 -3.04 2.05 10.04
C LEU A 7 -3.53 3.27 9.27
N LEU A 8 -4.83 3.36 9.05
CA LEU A 8 -5.41 4.47 8.31
C LEU A 8 -5.15 5.80 9.01
N ALA A 9 -5.33 5.85 10.32
CA ALA A 9 -5.09 7.06 11.09
C ALA A 9 -3.61 7.49 11.02
N TYR A 10 -2.70 6.53 11.10
CA TYR A 10 -1.28 6.81 11.00
C TYR A 10 -0.91 7.38 9.62
N LEU A 11 -1.41 6.76 8.56
CA LEU A 11 -1.12 7.22 7.19
C LEU A 11 -1.66 8.63 6.97
N LYS A 12 -2.86 8.91 7.43
CA LYS A 12 -3.45 10.25 7.29
C LYS A 12 -2.67 11.31 8.06
N GLY A 13 -2.23 10.99 9.27
CA GLY A 13 -1.60 11.96 10.15
C GLY A 13 -0.11 12.10 9.94
N ALA A 14 0.60 11.00 9.68
CA ALA A 14 2.07 11.00 9.65
C ALA A 14 2.65 10.83 8.26
N CYS A 15 1.86 10.39 7.29
CA CYS A 15 2.38 10.06 5.95
C CYS A 15 1.60 10.77 4.83
N PRO A 16 1.35 12.07 4.92
CA PRO A 16 0.64 12.79 3.86
C PRO A 16 1.57 13.01 2.67
N GLY A 17 1.25 12.36 1.54
CA GLY A 17 2.05 12.48 0.32
C GLY A 17 3.28 11.59 0.34
N ARG A 18 3.82 11.37 -0.87
CA ARG A 18 4.98 10.51 -1.06
C ARG A 18 6.20 10.95 -0.25
N GLN A 19 6.35 12.26 -0.02
CA GLN A 19 7.47 12.80 0.73
C GLN A 19 7.53 12.28 2.16
N HIS A 20 6.40 11.86 2.71
CA HIS A 20 6.29 11.38 4.08
C HIS A 20 5.99 9.89 4.14
N ALA A 21 6.32 9.16 3.08
CA ALA A 21 6.07 7.72 3.03
C ALA A 21 6.77 6.98 4.16
N ALA A 22 6.12 5.95 4.68
CA ALA A 22 6.68 5.08 5.71
C ALA A 22 6.97 3.71 5.12
N PRO A 23 8.19 3.17 5.30
CA PRO A 23 8.49 1.81 4.85
C PRO A 23 7.56 0.80 5.52
N GLY A 24 7.22 -0.27 4.79
CA GLY A 24 6.36 -1.31 5.32
C GLY A 24 6.85 -1.88 6.64
N ARG A 25 8.17 -2.06 6.78
CA ARG A 25 8.75 -2.56 8.02
C ARG A 25 8.40 -1.66 9.21
N ARG A 26 8.47 -0.35 9.04
CA ARG A 26 8.11 0.58 10.13
C ARG A 26 6.65 0.44 10.52
N LEU A 27 5.77 0.33 9.53
CA LEU A 27 4.34 0.17 9.79
C LEU A 27 4.06 -1.15 10.51
N ARG A 28 4.73 -2.22 10.11
CA ARG A 28 4.58 -3.51 10.78
C ARG A 28 5.01 -3.43 12.24
N ASP A 29 6.12 -2.76 12.51
CA ASP A 29 6.63 -2.61 13.88
C ASP A 29 5.66 -1.79 14.73
N ILE A 30 5.16 -0.69 14.18
CA ILE A 30 4.22 0.17 14.90
C ILE A 30 2.93 -0.57 15.23
N LEU A 31 2.42 -1.35 14.27
CA LEU A 31 1.14 -2.03 14.41
C LEU A 31 1.25 -3.42 15.04
N GLY A 32 2.45 -3.98 15.08
CA GLY A 32 2.66 -5.33 15.59
C GLY A 32 2.03 -6.39 14.69
N VAL A 33 2.18 -6.27 13.38
CA VAL A 33 1.58 -7.20 12.41
C VAL A 33 2.64 -7.77 11.48
N SER A 34 2.30 -8.88 10.82
CA SER A 34 3.14 -9.49 9.80
C SER A 34 3.05 -8.71 8.49
N GLU A 35 3.96 -9.00 7.58
CA GLU A 35 3.94 -8.42 6.24
C GLU A 35 2.66 -8.78 5.50
N SER A 36 2.25 -10.04 5.57
CA SER A 36 1.01 -10.49 4.93
C SER A 36 -0.20 -9.74 5.47
N ARG A 37 -0.25 -9.55 6.79
CA ARG A 37 -1.35 -8.83 7.41
C ARG A 37 -1.37 -7.37 7.00
N LEU A 38 -0.20 -6.75 6.90
CA LEU A 38 -0.12 -5.37 6.43
C LEU A 38 -0.67 -5.25 5.01
N HIS A 39 -0.27 -6.16 4.12
CA HIS A 39 -0.77 -6.16 2.74
C HIS A 39 -2.29 -6.35 2.68
N GLU A 40 -2.83 -7.25 3.49
CA GLU A 40 -4.29 -7.44 3.56
C GLU A 40 -5.01 -6.15 3.98
N MET A 41 -4.49 -5.48 5.00
CA MET A 41 -5.10 -4.26 5.50
C MET A 41 -5.05 -3.14 4.46
N VAL A 42 -3.90 -2.98 3.80
CA VAL A 42 -3.76 -1.96 2.75
C VAL A 42 -4.74 -2.24 1.61
N ASN A 43 -4.80 -3.50 1.16
CA ASN A 43 -5.69 -3.86 0.06
C ASN A 43 -7.16 -3.65 0.43
N HIS A 44 -7.54 -4.01 1.64
CA HIS A 44 -8.90 -3.82 2.11
C HIS A 44 -9.27 -2.33 2.16
N LEU A 45 -8.40 -1.50 2.70
CA LEU A 45 -8.63 -0.06 2.75
C LEU A 45 -8.77 0.53 1.35
N ARG A 46 -7.94 0.10 0.41
CA ARG A 46 -8.03 0.54 -0.98
C ARG A 46 -9.36 0.13 -1.61
N GLN A 47 -9.82 -1.08 -1.34
CA GLN A 47 -11.12 -1.56 -1.84
C GLN A 47 -12.26 -0.72 -1.30
N GLU A 48 -12.11 -0.20 -0.09
CA GLU A 48 -13.11 0.69 0.51
C GLU A 48 -13.02 2.13 0.02
N GLY A 49 -12.04 2.42 -0.84
CA GLY A 49 -11.91 3.74 -1.45
C GLY A 49 -10.93 4.68 -0.78
N TYR A 50 -10.18 4.22 0.21
CA TYR A 50 -9.16 5.06 0.84
C TYR A 50 -7.93 5.18 -0.06
N PRO A 51 -7.43 6.41 -0.27
CA PRO A 51 -6.33 6.65 -1.22
C PRO A 51 -4.97 6.38 -0.61
N ILE A 52 -4.63 5.10 -0.50
CA ILE A 52 -3.32 4.69 0.03
C ILE A 52 -2.35 4.48 -1.13
N GLY A 53 -1.29 5.28 -1.16
CA GLY A 53 -0.25 5.18 -2.16
C GLY A 53 0.85 4.24 -1.72
N SER A 54 1.60 3.74 -2.69
CA SER A 54 2.80 2.95 -2.42
C SER A 54 3.81 3.15 -3.53
N GLY A 55 5.07 3.00 -3.16
CA GLY A 55 6.18 3.15 -4.09
C GLY A 55 7.48 2.73 -3.44
N ARG A 56 8.58 3.22 -4.00
CA ARG A 56 9.93 2.87 -3.53
C ARG A 56 10.13 3.14 -2.04
N ASP A 57 9.57 4.23 -1.55
CA ASP A 57 9.83 4.67 -0.18
C ASP A 57 8.81 4.16 0.84
N GLY A 58 7.82 3.40 0.40
CA GLY A 58 6.84 2.80 1.28
C GLY A 58 5.43 3.28 0.99
N TYR A 59 4.62 3.34 2.05
CA TYR A 59 3.20 3.68 1.98
C TYR A 59 2.96 5.11 2.43
N PHE A 60 1.96 5.75 1.83
CA PHE A 60 1.61 7.12 2.17
C PHE A 60 0.12 7.36 1.88
N TYR A 61 -0.40 8.46 2.39
CA TYR A 61 -1.76 8.89 2.07
C TYR A 61 -1.69 9.82 0.88
N ILE A 62 -2.34 9.47 -0.22
CA ILE A 62 -2.25 10.19 -1.49
C ILE A 62 -2.81 11.60 -1.35
N ARG A 63 -2.08 12.59 -1.84
CA ARG A 63 -2.47 13.98 -1.82
C ARG A 63 -2.65 14.60 -3.19
N THR A 64 -2.04 14.03 -4.23
CA THR A 64 -2.07 14.59 -5.57
C THR A 64 -2.53 13.56 -6.58
N PHE A 65 -3.02 14.04 -7.70
CA PHE A 65 -3.39 13.20 -8.84
C PHE A 65 -2.19 12.42 -9.37
N GLY A 66 -1.02 13.07 -9.40
CA GLY A 66 0.21 12.41 -9.83
C GLY A 66 0.56 11.22 -8.97
N GLU A 67 0.42 11.36 -7.65
CA GLU A 67 0.68 10.25 -6.72
C GLU A 67 -0.30 9.10 -6.92
N ALA A 68 -1.57 9.41 -7.13
CA ALA A 68 -2.58 8.39 -7.40
C ALA A 68 -2.24 7.63 -8.69
N ARG A 69 -1.84 8.35 -9.71
CA ARG A 69 -1.49 7.77 -11.01
C ARG A 69 -0.26 6.87 -10.91
N GLU A 70 0.76 7.32 -10.20
CA GLU A 70 1.98 6.52 -9.97
C GLU A 70 1.67 5.24 -9.23
N THR A 71 0.82 5.31 -8.21
CA THR A 71 0.42 4.13 -7.46
C THR A 71 -0.36 3.15 -8.33
N GLU A 72 -1.28 3.66 -9.14
CA GLU A 72 -2.04 2.82 -10.07
C GLU A 72 -1.11 2.13 -11.07
N GLU A 73 -0.15 2.84 -11.63
CA GLU A 73 0.82 2.27 -12.56
C GLU A 73 1.68 1.19 -11.88
N HIS A 74 2.08 1.42 -10.63
CA HIS A 74 2.84 0.45 -9.86
C HIS A 74 2.04 -0.84 -9.65
N LEU A 75 0.77 -0.71 -9.25
CA LEU A 75 -0.10 -1.86 -9.07
C LEU A 75 -0.35 -2.60 -10.40
N ALA A 76 -0.51 -1.86 -11.47
CA ALA A 76 -0.69 -2.46 -12.80
C ALA A 76 0.53 -3.28 -13.23
N ARG A 77 1.73 -2.79 -12.93
CA ARG A 77 2.96 -3.55 -13.22
C ARG A 77 3.04 -4.82 -12.41
N MET A 78 2.64 -4.77 -11.14
CA MET A 78 2.61 -5.97 -10.29
C MET A 78 1.64 -7.01 -10.83
N ILE A 79 0.46 -6.58 -11.25
CA ILE A 79 -0.55 -7.47 -11.82
C ILE A 79 -0.01 -8.14 -13.08
N ARG A 80 0.63 -7.39 -13.97
CA ARG A 80 1.22 -7.95 -15.20
C ARG A 80 2.30 -8.97 -14.90
N GLY A 81 3.14 -8.70 -13.88
CA GLY A 81 4.18 -9.62 -13.48
C GLY A 81 3.61 -10.92 -12.93
N LEU A 82 2.57 -10.83 -12.11
CA LEU A 82 1.91 -12.01 -11.56
C LEU A 82 1.21 -12.81 -12.65
N GLU A 83 0.58 -12.14 -13.61
CA GLU A 83 -0.08 -12.80 -14.72
C GLU A 83 0.94 -13.55 -15.61
N ALA A 84 2.06 -12.94 -15.89
CA ALA A 84 3.13 -13.59 -16.65
C ALA A 84 3.66 -14.82 -15.92
N ALA A 85 3.84 -14.73 -14.61
CA ALA A 85 4.29 -15.86 -13.80
C ALA A 85 3.26 -16.99 -13.81
N ARG A 86 1.97 -16.63 -13.70
CA ARG A 86 0.90 -17.62 -13.76
C ARG A 86 0.91 -18.38 -15.07
N GLN A 87 1.05 -17.66 -16.17
CA GLN A 87 1.11 -18.30 -17.49
C GLN A 87 2.33 -19.19 -17.64
N GLY A 88 3.48 -18.77 -17.10
CA GLY A 88 4.68 -19.58 -17.09
C GLY A 88 4.50 -20.91 -16.37
N LEU A 89 3.77 -20.90 -15.27
CA LEU A 89 3.48 -22.11 -14.50
C LEU A 89 2.55 -23.09 -15.23
N LEU A 90 1.77 -22.61 -16.18
CA LEU A 90 0.81 -23.42 -16.93
C LEU A 90 1.39 -24.06 -18.18
N ARG A 91 2.63 -23.78 -18.53
CA ARG A 91 3.29 -24.36 -19.69
C ARG A 91 3.72 -25.78 -19.46
#